data_b42c99260e8fdbf0282373bb196c0f5a
#
_entry.id   b42c99260e8fdbf0282373bb196c0f5a
#
_cell.length_a   1.000
_cell.length_b   1.000
_cell.length_c   1.000
_cell.angle_alpha   90.00
_cell.angle_beta   90.00
_cell.angle_gamma   90.00
#
_symmetry.space_group_name_H-M   'P 1'
#
loop_
_entity.id
_entity.type
_entity.pdbx_description
1 polymer ?
#
loop_
_entity_poly.entity_id
_entity_poly.type
_entity_poly.pdbx_seq_one_letter_code
_entity_poly.pdbx_strand_id
1 'polypeptide(L)'
;RQNKPVLGICRGVQLINVAFGGTLNQEIEGHWQGLPFGTSHSIQTKKGSVVEQLFGQASRINSVHRQSIKDLAPNFRATAFDPRDHTIEAIEAVDGHRIMGLQWHPEYLVNEEKGNLELFRYLLQEL
;
A
#
# COMPACT_ATOMS: atom_id res chain seq x y z
N ARG A 1 8.70 -23.56 7.45
CA ARG A 1 7.92 -22.32 7.50
C ARG A 1 7.03 -22.19 6.28
N GLN A 2 5.80 -21.86 6.50
CA GLN A 2 4.83 -21.71 5.43
C GLN A 2 4.96 -20.33 4.77
N ASN A 3 4.85 -20.30 3.46
CA ASN A 3 4.87 -19.06 2.68
C ASN A 3 3.44 -18.53 2.53
N LYS A 4 2.86 -18.09 3.64
CA LYS A 4 1.50 -17.59 3.65
C LYS A 4 1.44 -16.16 3.13
N PRO A 5 0.39 -15.81 2.37
CA PRO A 5 0.23 -14.44 1.93
C PRO A 5 -0.09 -13.51 3.10
N VAL A 6 0.50 -12.33 3.05
CA VAL A 6 0.32 -11.29 4.07
C VAL A 6 0.00 -9.97 3.38
N LEU A 7 -1.04 -9.31 3.85
CA LEU A 7 -1.34 -7.95 3.43
C LEU A 7 -1.23 -7.03 4.65
N GLY A 8 -0.29 -6.09 4.59
CA GLY A 8 -0.16 -5.04 5.60
C GLY A 8 -0.90 -3.79 5.17
N ILE A 9 -1.78 -3.28 6.03
CA ILE A 9 -2.60 -2.10 5.74
C ILE A 9 -2.21 -0.98 6.68
N CYS A 10 -1.92 0.19 6.14
CA CYS A 10 -1.59 1.41 6.86
C CYS A 10 -0.43 1.18 7.83
N ARG A 11 -0.70 1.10 9.14
CA ARG A 11 0.35 0.81 10.12
C ARG A 11 1.02 -0.54 9.86
N GLY A 12 0.26 -1.50 9.31
CA GLY A 12 0.80 -2.82 8.98
C GLY A 12 1.91 -2.77 7.94
N VAL A 13 1.79 -1.94 6.90
CA VAL A 13 2.85 -1.82 5.89
C VAL A 13 4.10 -1.20 6.50
N GLN A 14 3.92 -0.26 7.41
CA GLN A 14 5.04 0.38 8.11
C GLN A 14 5.77 -0.62 8.99
N LEU A 15 5.03 -1.44 9.74
CA LEU A 15 5.62 -2.47 10.59
C LEU A 15 6.36 -3.52 9.78
N ILE A 16 5.82 -3.93 8.64
CA ILE A 16 6.49 -4.86 7.74
C ILE A 16 7.82 -4.27 7.28
N ASN A 17 7.83 -3.01 6.85
CA ASN A 17 9.05 -2.37 6.39
C ASN A 17 10.12 -2.35 7.48
N VAL A 18 9.75 -1.95 8.69
CA VAL A 18 10.69 -1.88 9.81
C VAL A 18 11.20 -3.27 10.19
N ALA A 19 10.31 -4.26 10.21
CA ALA A 19 10.68 -5.63 10.56
C ALA A 19 11.72 -6.22 9.60
N PHE A 20 11.73 -5.77 8.34
CA PHE A 20 12.69 -6.23 7.33
C PHE A 20 13.88 -5.29 7.16
N GLY A 21 14.01 -4.29 8.03
CA GLY A 21 15.19 -3.43 8.07
C GLY A 21 15.04 -2.03 7.47
N GLY A 22 13.83 -1.65 7.09
CA GLY A 22 13.58 -0.31 6.58
C GLY A 22 13.34 0.72 7.68
N THR A 23 13.15 1.97 7.30
CA THR A 23 12.92 3.07 8.24
C THR A 23 11.69 3.88 7.85
N LEU A 24 11.25 4.76 8.75
CA LEU A 24 10.06 5.57 8.58
C LEU A 24 10.37 7.05 8.71
N ASN A 25 9.61 7.87 7.96
CA ASN A 25 9.46 9.30 8.26
C ASN A 25 8.46 9.41 9.40
N GLN A 26 8.80 10.17 10.45
CA GLN A 26 7.98 10.19 11.67
C GLN A 26 6.78 11.12 11.57
N GLU A 27 6.89 12.21 10.83
CA GLU A 27 5.78 13.12 10.64
C GLU A 27 5.80 13.63 9.21
N ILE A 28 4.69 13.44 8.49
CA ILE A 28 4.52 13.97 7.14
C ILE A 28 3.21 14.75 7.09
N GLU A 29 3.11 15.66 6.12
CA GLU A 29 1.92 16.47 5.92
C GLU A 29 1.15 16.00 4.69
N GLY A 30 -0.14 16.34 4.63
CA GLY A 30 -0.95 16.06 3.47
C GLY A 30 -1.49 14.64 3.36
N HIS A 31 -1.34 13.83 4.42
CA HIS A 31 -1.76 12.42 4.42
C HIS A 31 -2.74 12.10 5.55
N TRP A 32 -3.40 13.10 6.11
CA TRP A 32 -4.38 12.89 7.17
C TRP A 32 -5.69 13.59 6.83
N GLN A 33 -6.68 12.80 6.41
CA GLN A 33 -8.01 13.33 6.07
C GLN A 33 -9.02 13.27 7.22
N GLY A 34 -8.59 12.72 8.36
CA GLY A 34 -9.45 12.55 9.53
C GLY A 34 -10.09 11.19 9.57
N LEU A 35 -11.21 11.00 8.89
CA LEU A 35 -11.88 9.71 8.82
C LEU A 35 -11.58 9.04 7.46
N PRO A 36 -11.50 7.70 7.42
CA PRO A 36 -11.09 7.00 6.19
C PRO A 36 -12.21 6.82 5.15
N PHE A 37 -13.30 7.54 5.30
CA PHE A 37 -14.42 7.47 4.36
C PHE A 37 -14.19 8.43 3.19
N GLY A 38 -14.43 7.94 1.97
CA GLY A 38 -14.15 8.71 0.78
C GLY A 38 -12.66 8.78 0.47
N THR A 39 -12.32 9.33 -0.70
CA THR A 39 -10.93 9.41 -1.13
C THR A 39 -10.34 10.77 -0.82
N SER A 40 -9.01 10.81 -0.67
CA SER A 40 -8.26 12.02 -0.37
C SER A 40 -7.42 12.47 -1.57
N HIS A 41 -6.63 11.57 -2.13
CA HIS A 41 -5.72 11.90 -3.22
C HIS A 41 -5.51 10.68 -4.12
N SER A 42 -4.79 10.89 -5.22
CA SER A 42 -4.52 9.81 -6.16
C SER A 42 -3.16 9.17 -5.88
N ILE A 43 -2.96 8.01 -6.46
CA ILE A 43 -1.67 7.33 -6.51
C ILE A 43 -1.32 7.03 -7.95
N GLN A 44 -0.03 6.82 -8.21
CA GLN A 44 0.47 6.27 -9.46
C GLN A 44 1.16 4.96 -9.16
N THR A 45 0.90 3.96 -10.00
CA THR A 45 1.39 2.60 -9.78
C THR A 45 2.54 2.27 -10.73
N LYS A 46 3.39 1.35 -10.30
CA LYS A 46 4.50 0.86 -11.12
C LYS A 46 4.01 -0.19 -12.11
N LYS A 47 4.49 -0.10 -13.34
CA LYS A 47 4.17 -1.06 -14.38
C LYS A 47 4.62 -2.47 -13.97
N GLY A 48 3.74 -3.44 -14.19
CA GLY A 48 4.01 -4.84 -13.89
C GLY A 48 3.77 -5.25 -12.45
N SER A 49 3.30 -4.34 -11.61
CA SER A 49 3.00 -4.66 -10.21
C SER A 49 1.60 -5.23 -10.06
N VAL A 50 1.37 -5.93 -8.94
CA VAL A 50 0.03 -6.42 -8.61
C VAL A 50 -0.92 -5.25 -8.40
N VAL A 51 -0.45 -4.19 -7.75
CA VAL A 51 -1.30 -3.03 -7.50
C VAL A 51 -1.70 -2.34 -8.81
N GLU A 52 -0.84 -2.33 -9.82
CA GLU A 52 -1.23 -1.82 -11.14
C GLU A 52 -2.30 -2.71 -11.76
N GLN A 53 -2.14 -4.02 -11.65
CA GLN A 53 -3.10 -4.98 -12.17
C GLN A 53 -4.49 -4.75 -11.59
N LEU A 54 -4.56 -4.47 -10.29
CA LEU A 54 -5.83 -4.32 -9.57
C LEU A 54 -6.43 -2.92 -9.68
N PHE A 55 -5.59 -1.89 -9.67
CA PHE A 55 -6.04 -0.49 -9.56
C PHE A 55 -5.82 0.32 -10.84
N GLY A 56 -5.07 -0.20 -11.82
CA GLY A 56 -4.69 0.54 -13.00
C GLY A 56 -3.49 1.44 -12.74
N GLN A 57 -3.17 2.30 -13.71
CA GLN A 57 -2.00 3.18 -13.62
C GLN A 57 -2.19 4.28 -12.57
N ALA A 58 -3.42 4.64 -12.28
CA ALA A 58 -3.75 5.64 -11.29
C ALA A 58 -5.09 5.30 -10.65
N SER A 59 -5.23 5.63 -9.37
CA SER A 59 -6.47 5.41 -8.64
C SER A 59 -6.52 6.42 -7.49
N ARG A 60 -7.68 6.56 -6.88
CA ARG A 60 -7.82 7.44 -5.71
C ARG A 60 -7.89 6.59 -4.45
N ILE A 61 -7.28 7.10 -3.39
CA ILE A 61 -7.19 6.39 -2.11
C ILE A 61 -7.58 7.32 -0.96
N ASN A 62 -7.86 6.73 0.19
CA ASN A 62 -8.00 7.49 1.44
C ASN A 62 -6.63 7.63 2.11
N SER A 63 -6.51 8.54 3.06
CA SER A 63 -5.23 8.80 3.69
C SER A 63 -5.43 9.24 5.14
N VAL A 64 -5.00 8.40 6.07
CA VAL A 64 -5.07 8.70 7.51
C VAL A 64 -3.77 8.23 8.19
N HIS A 65 -2.64 8.80 7.76
CA HIS A 65 -1.36 8.45 8.37
C HIS A 65 -0.47 9.68 8.48
N ARG A 66 0.37 9.69 9.50
CA ARG A 66 1.34 10.76 9.75
C ARG A 66 2.77 10.27 9.59
N GLN A 67 2.95 8.97 9.49
CA GLN A 67 4.25 8.35 9.23
C GLN A 67 4.22 7.72 7.85
N SER A 68 5.38 7.58 7.25
CA SER A 68 5.51 6.94 5.94
C SER A 68 6.82 6.20 5.85
N ILE A 69 6.96 5.36 4.84
CA ILE A 69 8.20 4.64 4.58
C ILE A 69 9.25 5.65 4.09
N LYS A 70 10.41 5.66 4.76
CA LYS A 70 11.55 6.47 4.35
C LYS A 70 12.51 5.61 3.52
N ASP A 71 13.19 4.68 4.19
CA ASP A 71 14.08 3.74 3.50
C ASP A 71 13.36 2.40 3.40
N LEU A 72 13.11 1.97 2.18
CA LEU A 72 12.40 0.71 1.93
C LEU A 72 13.35 -0.46 2.17
N ALA A 73 12.89 -1.46 2.92
CA ALA A 73 13.65 -2.68 3.14
C ALA A 73 13.98 -3.36 1.81
N PRO A 74 15.17 -4.01 1.70
CA PRO A 74 15.62 -4.56 0.42
C PRO A 74 14.77 -5.73 -0.10
N ASN A 75 13.94 -6.33 0.76
CA ASN A 75 13.06 -7.43 0.36
C ASN A 75 11.87 -6.96 -0.47
N PHE A 76 11.68 -5.65 -0.59
CA PHE A 76 10.49 -5.07 -1.23
C PHE A 76 10.84 -4.07 -2.31
N ARG A 77 9.88 -3.86 -3.22
CA ARG A 77 9.93 -2.72 -4.13
C ARG A 77 8.70 -1.86 -3.90
N ALA A 78 8.84 -0.57 -4.08
CA ALA A 78 7.72 0.35 -4.01
C ALA A 78 6.93 0.24 -5.31
N THR A 79 5.61 0.06 -5.20
CA THR A 79 4.76 -0.19 -6.36
C THR A 79 3.68 0.87 -6.55
N ALA A 80 3.50 1.77 -5.60
CA ALA A 80 2.61 2.92 -5.77
C ALA A 80 3.17 4.11 -5.01
N PHE A 81 2.95 5.30 -5.55
CA PHE A 81 3.44 6.56 -5.00
C PHE A 81 2.36 7.63 -5.06
N ASP A 82 2.40 8.54 -4.10
CA ASP A 82 1.65 9.79 -4.20
C ASP A 82 2.40 10.70 -5.17
N PRO A 83 1.79 11.12 -6.29
CA PRO A 83 2.50 11.95 -7.25
C PRO A 83 2.86 13.35 -6.74
N ARG A 84 2.25 13.79 -5.63
CA ARG A 84 2.51 15.11 -5.08
C ARG A 84 3.85 15.21 -4.35
N ASP A 85 4.22 14.16 -3.61
CA ASP A 85 5.40 14.20 -2.73
C ASP A 85 6.24 12.93 -2.78
N HIS A 86 5.91 12.01 -3.66
CA HIS A 86 6.60 10.72 -3.85
C HIS A 86 6.52 9.79 -2.63
N THR A 87 5.59 10.03 -1.71
CA THR A 87 5.36 9.12 -0.60
C THR A 87 5.04 7.73 -1.14
N ILE A 88 5.71 6.72 -0.58
CA ILE A 88 5.44 5.32 -0.94
C ILE A 88 4.08 4.92 -0.37
N GLU A 89 3.19 4.47 -1.25
CA GLU A 89 1.83 4.10 -0.87
C GLU A 89 1.58 2.61 -0.95
N ALA A 90 2.42 1.86 -1.66
CA ALA A 90 2.32 0.40 -1.73
C ALA A 90 3.68 -0.22 -1.94
N ILE A 91 3.85 -1.43 -1.39
CA ILE A 91 5.07 -2.22 -1.56
C ILE A 91 4.70 -3.67 -1.88
N GLU A 92 5.60 -4.37 -2.56
CA GLU A 92 5.45 -5.79 -2.87
C GLU A 92 6.80 -6.48 -2.70
N ALA A 93 6.78 -7.70 -2.15
CA ALA A 93 8.01 -8.47 -1.94
C ALA A 93 8.63 -8.88 -3.27
N VAL A 94 9.96 -8.88 -3.33
CA VAL A 94 10.72 -9.28 -4.52
C VAL A 94 11.52 -10.56 -4.31
N ASP A 95 11.44 -11.15 -3.14
CA ASP A 95 12.26 -12.30 -2.75
C ASP A 95 11.49 -13.62 -2.69
N GLY A 96 10.29 -13.66 -3.27
CA GLY A 96 9.45 -14.86 -3.29
C GLY A 96 8.48 -14.96 -2.15
N HIS A 97 8.58 -14.10 -1.15
CA HIS A 97 7.55 -14.02 -0.11
C HIS A 97 6.26 -13.44 -0.68
N ARG A 98 5.13 -13.89 -0.16
CA ARG A 98 3.82 -13.44 -0.61
C ARG A 98 3.33 -12.32 0.30
N ILE A 99 4.04 -11.19 0.25
CA ILE A 99 3.80 -10.05 1.12
C ILE A 99 3.54 -8.81 0.27
N MET A 100 2.44 -8.12 0.58
CA MET A 100 2.07 -6.87 -0.04
C MET A 100 1.68 -5.90 1.06
N GLY A 101 2.00 -4.63 0.88
CA GLY A 101 1.62 -3.60 1.84
C GLY A 101 0.99 -2.41 1.16
N LEU A 102 -0.03 -1.85 1.78
CA LEU A 102 -0.73 -0.66 1.30
C LEU A 102 -0.79 0.36 2.43
N GLN A 103 -0.48 1.60 2.11
CA GLN A 103 -0.50 2.68 3.10
C GLN A 103 -1.91 3.17 3.39
N TRP A 104 -2.84 2.98 2.45
CA TRP A 104 -4.23 3.41 2.65
C TRP A 104 -5.08 2.28 3.25
N HIS A 105 -6.35 2.60 3.49
CA HIS A 105 -7.33 1.66 4.07
C HIS A 105 -8.31 1.20 2.98
N PRO A 106 -7.97 0.16 2.21
CA PRO A 106 -8.82 -0.30 1.12
C PRO A 106 -10.16 -0.87 1.61
N GLU A 107 -10.23 -1.33 2.87
CA GLU A 107 -11.46 -1.90 3.41
C GLU A 107 -12.61 -0.90 3.49
N TYR A 108 -12.30 0.39 3.51
CA TYR A 108 -13.32 1.45 3.53
C TYR A 108 -13.72 1.95 2.14
N LEU A 109 -13.10 1.41 1.08
CA LEU A 109 -13.29 1.91 -0.28
C LEU A 109 -13.82 0.85 -1.24
N VAL A 110 -14.29 -0.29 -0.75
CA VAL A 110 -14.70 -1.41 -1.63
C VAL A 110 -15.86 -1.05 -2.56
N ASN A 111 -16.69 -0.08 -2.17
CA ASN A 111 -17.82 0.37 -2.97
C ASN A 111 -17.53 1.64 -3.77
N GLU A 112 -16.34 2.23 -3.62
CA GLU A 112 -16.01 3.51 -4.27
C GLU A 112 -14.99 3.34 -5.38
N GLU A 113 -13.92 2.56 -5.12
CA GLU A 113 -12.88 2.31 -6.10
C GLU A 113 -12.79 0.80 -6.30
N LYS A 114 -13.09 0.38 -7.51
CA LYS A 114 -13.21 -1.05 -7.86
C LYS A 114 -11.99 -1.87 -7.48
N GLY A 115 -10.79 -1.28 -7.59
CA GLY A 115 -9.55 -1.98 -7.26
C GLY A 115 -9.51 -2.49 -5.83
N ASN A 116 -10.15 -1.80 -4.89
CA ASN A 116 -10.15 -2.23 -3.50
C ASN A 116 -10.92 -3.53 -3.29
N LEU A 117 -12.03 -3.71 -3.99
CA LEU A 117 -12.76 -4.97 -3.95
C LEU A 117 -11.96 -6.07 -4.65
N GLU A 118 -11.37 -5.75 -5.81
CA GLU A 118 -10.56 -6.72 -6.55
C GLU A 118 -9.35 -7.17 -5.74
N LEU A 119 -8.79 -6.30 -4.91
CA LEU A 119 -7.69 -6.65 -4.02
C LEU A 119 -8.08 -7.81 -3.10
N PHE A 120 -9.23 -7.71 -2.45
CA PHE A 120 -9.66 -8.77 -1.53
C PHE A 120 -9.98 -10.05 -2.26
N ARG A 121 -10.54 -9.97 -3.47
CA ARG A 121 -10.74 -11.15 -4.31
C ARG A 121 -9.43 -11.80 -4.70
N TYR A 122 -8.44 -10.99 -5.06
CA TYR A 122 -7.09 -11.46 -5.39
C TYR A 122 -6.49 -12.25 -4.22
N LEU A 123 -6.56 -11.69 -3.02
CA LEU A 123 -6.02 -12.35 -1.84
C LEU A 123 -6.67 -13.70 -1.59
N LEU A 124 -7.98 -13.80 -1.78
CA LEU A 124 -8.69 -15.06 -1.58
C LEU A 124 -8.35 -16.10 -2.64
N GLN A 125 -8.09 -15.67 -3.88
CA GLN A 125 -7.83 -16.58 -4.98
C GLN A 125 -6.38 -17.02 -5.07
N GLU A 126 -5.44 -16.15 -4.68
CA GLU A 126 -4.02 -16.43 -4.77
C GLU A 126 -3.45 -17.05 -3.49
N LEU A 127 -4.30 -17.28 -2.54
CA LEU A 127 -3.91 -17.94 -1.28
C LEU A 127 -3.79 -19.49 -1.43
#